data_3043443845c7c91a89215429bddec188
#
_entry.id   3043443845c7c91a89215429bddec188
#
_cell.length_a   1.000
_cell.length_b   1.000
_cell.length_c   1.000
_cell.angle_alpha   90.00
_cell.angle_beta   90.00
_cell.angle_gamma   90.00
#
_symmetry.space_group_name_H-M   'P 1'
#
loop_
_entity.id
_entity.type
_entity.pdbx_description
1 polymer ?
#
loop_
_entity_poly.entity_id
_entity_poly.type
_entity_poly.pdbx_seq_one_letter_code
_entity_poly.pdbx_strand_id
1 'polypeptide(L)'
;MENECKFVSSRGLMKSCNIYSSTTCSSIRYCTNLKYFSKPSKTTIIYINSSAIPHFAHNVFPTIKEPIILVTGDCDETIPNDLLNQMNFDSFINDDRIIKWFCQNWIGNHKKVTLMPIGLDYHTLSNKNHEWGPKTIPIDQEMLLQKIKDKSASFSERIHKCYANFQFLTTTRYGNDRISAINEISKNLVYYEPNKIKRLNTWINQSKYTFVISP
;
A
#
# COMPACT_ATOMS: atom_id res chain seq x y z
N MET A 1 2.23 18.41 4.11
CA MET A 1 1.35 17.21 4.19
C MET A 1 1.88 16.17 3.22
N GLU A 2 1.28 14.95 3.09
CA GLU A 2 1.88 13.88 2.26
C GLU A 2 2.06 14.24 0.78
N ASN A 3 1.27 15.16 0.25
CA ASN A 3 1.44 15.70 -1.11
C ASN A 3 2.70 16.59 -1.28
N GLU A 4 3.38 16.91 -0.20
CA GLU A 4 4.65 17.65 -0.19
C GLU A 4 5.84 16.72 -0.01
N CYS A 5 5.58 15.45 0.31
CA CYS A 5 6.60 14.42 0.44
C CYS A 5 7.10 13.98 -0.94
N LYS A 6 8.40 13.68 -1.03
CA LYS A 6 9.05 13.21 -2.27
C LYS A 6 8.90 11.72 -2.48
N PHE A 7 8.79 10.95 -1.39
CA PHE A 7 8.61 9.52 -1.47
C PHE A 7 7.13 9.16 -1.63
N VAL A 8 6.88 8.10 -2.39
CA VAL A 8 5.54 7.56 -2.56
C VAL A 8 5.02 7.05 -1.23
N SER A 9 3.85 7.51 -0.84
CA SER A 9 3.13 7.05 0.35
C SER A 9 1.70 6.63 0.01
N SER A 10 1.11 5.76 0.81
CA SER A 10 -0.24 5.26 0.58
C SER A 10 -1.27 6.39 0.50
N ARG A 11 -1.18 7.36 1.40
CA ARG A 11 -2.09 8.52 1.41
C ARG A 11 -1.72 9.60 0.37
N GLY A 12 -0.46 9.65 -0.03
CA GLY A 12 -0.01 10.50 -1.13
C GLY A 12 -0.60 10.02 -2.46
N LEU A 13 -0.58 8.71 -2.72
CA LEU A 13 -1.24 8.12 -3.88
C LEU A 13 -2.74 8.44 -3.90
N MET A 14 -3.43 8.25 -2.78
CA MET A 14 -4.84 8.60 -2.65
C MET A 14 -5.09 10.07 -2.98
N LYS A 15 -4.33 10.99 -2.37
CA LYS A 15 -4.51 12.45 -2.55
C LYS A 15 -4.10 12.95 -3.93
N SER A 16 -3.38 12.16 -4.70
CA SER A 16 -3.06 12.44 -6.10
C SER A 16 -4.21 12.15 -7.05
N CYS A 17 -5.27 11.50 -6.58
CA CYS A 17 -6.45 11.21 -7.37
C CYS A 17 -7.45 12.38 -7.33
N ASN A 18 -8.30 12.49 -8.35
CA ASN A 18 -9.33 13.55 -8.41
C ASN A 18 -10.45 13.33 -7.40
N ILE A 19 -10.81 12.07 -7.17
CA ILE A 19 -11.88 11.66 -6.26
C ILE A 19 -11.32 10.63 -5.28
N TYR A 20 -11.48 10.91 -4.00
CA TYR A 20 -11.13 10.01 -2.91
C TYR A 20 -11.95 10.34 -1.67
N SER A 21 -12.05 9.39 -0.73
CA SER A 21 -12.70 9.61 0.55
C SER A 21 -11.81 10.46 1.48
N SER A 22 -12.42 11.35 2.24
CA SER A 22 -11.74 12.14 3.28
C SER A 22 -11.14 11.27 4.39
N THR A 23 -11.75 10.11 4.62
CA THR A 23 -11.26 9.09 5.54
C THR A 23 -10.94 7.83 4.75
N THR A 24 -9.72 7.36 4.87
CA THR A 24 -9.33 6.07 4.36
C THR A 24 -9.62 5.07 5.46
N CYS A 25 -10.73 4.47 5.42
CA CYS A 25 -10.99 3.28 6.20
C CYS A 25 -11.40 2.16 5.26
N SER A 26 -11.16 0.95 5.67
CA SER A 26 -11.57 -0.28 4.97
C SER A 26 -13.09 -0.44 4.86
N SER A 27 -13.86 0.61 5.17
CA SER A 27 -15.31 0.56 5.17
C SER A 27 -15.87 0.93 3.79
N ILE A 28 -16.64 0.02 3.24
CA ILE A 28 -17.43 0.17 2.01
C ILE A 28 -18.25 1.49 1.99
N ARG A 29 -18.67 1.97 3.14
CA ARG A 29 -19.55 3.14 3.29
C ARG A 29 -18.95 4.46 2.76
N TYR A 30 -17.64 4.58 2.69
CA TYR A 30 -16.95 5.83 2.35
C TYR A 30 -16.53 5.94 0.89
N CYS A 31 -16.76 4.91 0.08
CA CYS A 31 -16.43 4.92 -1.35
C CYS A 31 -17.50 5.58 -2.23
N THR A 32 -18.63 5.99 -1.67
CA THR A 32 -19.83 6.16 -2.46
C THR A 32 -20.48 7.53 -2.39
N ASN A 33 -19.73 8.58 -2.21
CA ASN A 33 -20.32 9.90 -2.33
C ASN A 33 -20.54 10.23 -3.82
N LEU A 34 -21.65 9.73 -4.37
CA LEU A 34 -22.08 9.86 -5.76
C LEU A 34 -22.12 11.32 -6.26
N LYS A 35 -22.15 12.30 -5.36
CA LYS A 35 -22.12 13.72 -5.74
C LYS A 35 -20.89 14.13 -6.54
N TYR A 36 -19.81 13.39 -6.43
CA TYR A 36 -18.58 13.68 -7.17
C TYR A 36 -18.60 13.21 -8.63
N PHE A 37 -19.49 12.28 -8.98
CA PHE A 37 -19.58 11.72 -10.33
C PHE A 37 -20.53 12.49 -11.26
N SER A 38 -21.16 13.55 -10.79
CA SER A 38 -22.19 14.29 -11.52
C SER A 38 -21.66 15.39 -12.44
N LYS A 39 -20.35 15.60 -12.54
CA LYS A 39 -19.77 16.60 -13.44
C LYS A 39 -18.98 15.92 -14.56
N PRO A 40 -19.47 15.94 -15.80
CA PRO A 40 -18.74 15.42 -16.94
C PRO A 40 -17.58 16.36 -17.28
N SER A 41 -16.36 15.94 -17.13
CA SER A 41 -15.22 16.51 -17.85
C SER A 41 -13.95 15.71 -17.62
N LYS A 42 -13.35 15.25 -18.69
CA LYS A 42 -12.04 14.54 -18.72
C LYS A 42 -12.02 13.22 -17.93
N THR A 43 -11.13 12.34 -18.32
CA THR A 43 -10.82 11.10 -17.59
C THR A 43 -10.61 11.41 -16.11
N THR A 44 -11.41 10.81 -15.26
CA THR A 44 -11.37 11.04 -13.82
C THR A 44 -10.58 9.93 -13.14
N ILE A 45 -9.62 10.30 -12.31
CA ILE A 45 -8.85 9.37 -11.49
C ILE A 45 -9.56 9.21 -10.16
N ILE A 46 -9.95 7.99 -9.83
CA ILE A 46 -10.73 7.65 -8.63
C ILE A 46 -9.88 6.74 -7.74
N TYR A 47 -9.75 7.11 -6.48
CA TYR A 47 -9.19 6.23 -5.46
C TYR A 47 -10.29 5.60 -4.61
N ILE A 48 -10.22 4.29 -4.44
CA ILE A 48 -11.03 3.54 -3.47
C ILE A 48 -10.16 2.58 -2.68
N ASN A 49 -10.55 2.30 -1.44
CA ASN A 49 -9.94 1.21 -0.70
C ASN A 49 -10.23 -0.11 -1.40
N SER A 50 -9.24 -1.01 -1.48
CA SER A 50 -9.41 -2.27 -2.22
C SER A 50 -10.58 -3.11 -1.71
N SER A 51 -10.84 -3.15 -0.40
CA SER A 51 -11.97 -3.89 0.16
C SER A 51 -13.36 -3.38 -0.30
N ALA A 52 -13.41 -2.17 -0.84
CA ALA A 52 -14.64 -1.59 -1.36
C ALA A 52 -14.91 -1.90 -2.84
N ILE A 53 -14.00 -2.58 -3.52
CA ILE A 53 -14.13 -2.91 -4.96
C ILE A 53 -15.43 -3.66 -5.26
N PRO A 54 -15.86 -4.69 -4.51
CA PRO A 54 -17.11 -5.39 -4.80
C PRO A 54 -18.30 -4.45 -4.81
N HIS A 55 -18.39 -3.58 -3.80
CA HIS A 55 -19.46 -2.59 -3.72
C HIS A 55 -19.37 -1.55 -4.84
N PHE A 56 -18.17 -1.07 -5.12
CA PHE A 56 -17.94 -0.11 -6.21
C PHE A 56 -18.36 -0.68 -7.55
N ALA A 57 -17.91 -1.89 -7.89
CA ALA A 57 -18.19 -2.52 -9.16
C ALA A 57 -19.70 -2.77 -9.37
N HIS A 58 -20.41 -3.20 -8.31
CA HIS A 58 -21.82 -3.54 -8.39
C HIS A 58 -22.78 -2.35 -8.27
N ASN A 59 -22.46 -1.38 -7.41
CA ASN A 59 -23.47 -0.36 -7.05
C ASN A 59 -23.10 1.04 -7.53
N VAL A 60 -21.81 1.33 -7.67
CA VAL A 60 -21.35 2.68 -8.02
C VAL A 60 -20.99 2.78 -9.50
N PHE A 61 -20.15 1.87 -9.96
CA PHE A 61 -19.66 1.89 -11.34
C PHE A 61 -20.74 1.86 -12.41
N PRO A 62 -21.86 1.13 -12.29
CA PRO A 62 -22.95 1.20 -13.25
C PRO A 62 -23.56 2.60 -13.44
N THR A 63 -23.43 3.47 -12.44
CA THR A 63 -23.94 4.86 -12.51
C THR A 63 -22.96 5.84 -13.16
N ILE A 64 -21.69 5.43 -13.32
CA ILE A 64 -20.64 6.25 -13.94
C ILE A 64 -20.78 6.11 -15.46
N LYS A 65 -20.87 7.23 -16.15
CA LYS A 65 -20.98 7.26 -17.63
C LYS A 65 -19.63 7.53 -18.30
N GLU A 66 -18.76 8.24 -17.61
CA GLU A 66 -17.49 8.72 -18.14
C GLU A 66 -16.35 7.70 -17.96
N PRO A 67 -15.33 7.75 -18.82
CA PRO A 67 -14.14 6.93 -18.64
C PRO A 67 -13.38 7.29 -17.37
N ILE A 68 -12.88 6.27 -16.68
CA ILE A 68 -12.16 6.41 -15.40
C ILE A 68 -10.80 5.72 -15.42
N ILE A 69 -9.89 6.23 -14.62
CA ILE A 69 -8.72 5.52 -14.13
C ILE A 69 -8.97 5.17 -12.67
N LEU A 70 -8.90 3.89 -12.35
CA LEU A 70 -9.10 3.41 -10.99
C LEU A 70 -7.76 3.24 -10.29
N VAL A 71 -7.69 3.67 -9.04
CA VAL A 71 -6.54 3.47 -8.14
C VAL A 71 -7.05 2.82 -6.87
N THR A 72 -6.45 1.69 -6.47
CA THR A 72 -6.90 0.98 -5.27
C THR A 72 -5.73 0.56 -4.41
N GLY A 73 -5.92 0.61 -3.10
CA GLY A 73 -4.90 0.23 -2.12
C GLY A 73 -5.43 0.22 -0.71
N ASP A 74 -4.51 0.27 0.26
CA ASP A 74 -4.79 0.39 1.69
C ASP A 74 -5.57 -0.80 2.27
N CYS A 75 -5.28 -1.99 1.78
CA CYS A 75 -5.92 -3.23 2.15
C CYS A 75 -4.98 -4.41 1.89
N ASP A 76 -5.15 -5.50 2.63
CA ASP A 76 -4.31 -6.70 2.51
C ASP A 76 -4.85 -7.72 1.50
N GLU A 77 -6.08 -7.54 1.02
CA GLU A 77 -6.70 -8.46 0.08
C GLU A 77 -6.01 -8.47 -1.28
N THR A 78 -5.94 -9.65 -1.85
CA THR A 78 -5.38 -9.92 -3.17
C THR A 78 -6.40 -9.60 -4.26
N ILE A 79 -5.98 -8.90 -5.30
CA ILE A 79 -6.81 -8.55 -6.45
C ILE A 79 -6.44 -9.49 -7.61
N PRO A 80 -7.42 -10.13 -8.25
CA PRO A 80 -8.87 -10.08 -7.98
C PRO A 80 -9.37 -11.08 -6.94
N ASN A 81 -8.61 -12.11 -6.63
CA ASN A 81 -9.05 -13.39 -6.07
C ASN A 81 -9.82 -13.27 -4.74
N ASP A 82 -9.47 -12.30 -3.91
CA ASP A 82 -10.14 -12.14 -2.61
C ASP A 82 -11.38 -11.24 -2.67
N LEU A 83 -11.52 -10.46 -3.73
CA LEU A 83 -12.52 -9.41 -3.83
C LEU A 83 -13.55 -9.64 -4.94
N LEU A 84 -13.14 -10.22 -6.05
CA LEU A 84 -14.00 -10.50 -7.20
C LEU A 84 -13.78 -11.93 -7.67
N ASN A 85 -14.84 -12.65 -7.95
CA ASN A 85 -14.68 -13.88 -8.73
C ASN A 85 -14.26 -13.54 -10.17
N GLN A 86 -13.72 -14.53 -10.89
CA GLN A 86 -13.14 -14.31 -12.23
C GLN A 86 -14.15 -13.68 -13.20
N MET A 87 -15.39 -14.14 -13.21
CA MET A 87 -16.42 -13.63 -14.12
C MET A 87 -16.76 -12.17 -13.83
N ASN A 88 -16.88 -11.80 -12.56
CA ASN A 88 -17.14 -10.42 -12.16
C ASN A 88 -15.94 -9.51 -12.44
N PHE A 89 -14.72 -10.02 -12.26
CA PHE A 89 -13.51 -9.30 -12.60
C PHE A 89 -13.44 -9.04 -14.11
N ASP A 90 -13.64 -10.07 -14.93
CA ASP A 90 -13.56 -9.94 -16.39
C ASP A 90 -14.63 -8.99 -16.92
N SER A 91 -15.83 -9.09 -16.43
CA SER A 91 -16.92 -8.17 -16.79
C SER A 91 -16.59 -6.72 -16.42
N PHE A 92 -16.04 -6.50 -15.21
CA PHE A 92 -15.68 -5.18 -14.71
C PHE A 92 -14.51 -4.57 -15.47
N ILE A 93 -13.40 -5.32 -15.61
CA ILE A 93 -12.16 -4.77 -16.19
C ILE A 93 -12.25 -4.55 -17.70
N ASN A 94 -13.06 -5.36 -18.41
CA ASN A 94 -13.23 -5.22 -19.85
C ASN A 94 -14.21 -4.12 -20.24
N ASP A 95 -14.94 -3.53 -19.32
CA ASP A 95 -15.77 -2.35 -19.61
C ASP A 95 -14.92 -1.22 -20.17
N ASP A 96 -15.37 -0.60 -21.27
CA ASP A 96 -14.62 0.44 -21.99
C ASP A 96 -14.43 1.71 -21.17
N ARG A 97 -15.26 1.93 -20.16
CA ARG A 97 -15.12 3.06 -19.24
C ARG A 97 -13.93 2.91 -18.31
N ILE A 98 -13.42 1.69 -18.06
CA ILE A 98 -12.17 1.51 -17.32
C ILE A 98 -10.99 1.61 -18.29
N ILE A 99 -10.32 2.76 -18.26
CA ILE A 99 -9.13 2.99 -19.07
C ILE A 99 -7.93 2.22 -18.49
N LYS A 100 -7.72 2.37 -17.19
CA LYS A 100 -6.60 1.78 -16.47
C LYS A 100 -6.97 1.56 -15.01
N TRP A 101 -6.39 0.53 -14.41
CA TRP A 101 -6.50 0.24 -12.99
C TRP A 101 -5.12 0.06 -12.39
N PHE A 102 -4.74 0.94 -11.48
CA PHE A 102 -3.53 0.80 -10.66
C PHE A 102 -3.93 0.24 -9.30
N CYS A 103 -3.38 -0.91 -8.94
CA CYS A 103 -3.77 -1.56 -7.69
C CYS A 103 -2.60 -2.17 -6.93
N GLN A 104 -2.73 -2.15 -5.62
CA GLN A 104 -1.90 -2.89 -4.71
C GLN A 104 -2.32 -4.37 -4.71
N ASN A 105 -1.40 -5.28 -4.41
CA ASN A 105 -1.67 -6.73 -4.27
C ASN A 105 -2.30 -7.38 -5.50
N TRP A 106 -1.92 -6.94 -6.69
CA TRP A 106 -2.36 -7.54 -7.93
C TRP A 106 -1.66 -8.88 -8.19
N ILE A 107 -2.46 -9.92 -8.44
CA ILE A 107 -1.98 -11.21 -8.95
C ILE A 107 -2.71 -11.52 -10.25
N GLY A 108 -1.99 -11.46 -11.35
CA GLY A 108 -2.54 -11.74 -12.67
C GLY A 108 -1.80 -11.02 -13.79
N ASN A 109 -2.37 -11.15 -14.98
CA ASN A 109 -1.86 -10.46 -16.16
C ASN A 109 -3.04 -9.90 -16.97
N HIS A 110 -3.20 -8.58 -16.95
CA HIS A 110 -4.23 -7.90 -17.75
C HIS A 110 -3.71 -6.53 -18.22
N LYS A 111 -3.88 -6.22 -19.52
CA LYS A 111 -3.36 -4.99 -20.14
C LYS A 111 -3.80 -3.68 -19.48
N LYS A 112 -5.00 -3.65 -18.91
CA LYS A 112 -5.54 -2.48 -18.19
C LYS A 112 -5.10 -2.40 -16.73
N VAL A 113 -4.50 -3.45 -16.15
CA VAL A 113 -4.09 -3.47 -14.74
C VAL A 113 -2.58 -3.28 -14.60
N THR A 114 -2.18 -2.53 -13.59
CA THR A 114 -0.77 -2.31 -13.25
C THR A 114 -0.61 -2.42 -11.75
N LEU A 115 0.31 -3.29 -11.32
CA LEU A 115 0.70 -3.38 -9.92
C LEU A 115 1.29 -2.04 -9.44
N MET A 116 0.84 -1.58 -8.31
CA MET A 116 1.28 -0.36 -7.67
C MET A 116 1.87 -0.68 -6.29
N PRO A 117 2.97 -0.06 -5.88
CA PRO A 117 3.50 -0.26 -4.54
C PRO A 117 2.56 0.29 -3.48
N ILE A 118 2.61 -0.29 -2.28
CA ILE A 118 1.90 0.21 -1.09
C ILE A 118 2.30 1.66 -0.78
N GLY A 119 3.58 1.98 -0.95
CA GLY A 119 4.15 3.24 -0.50
C GLY A 119 4.43 3.26 1.00
N LEU A 120 4.98 4.36 1.47
CA LEU A 120 5.32 4.54 2.88
C LEU A 120 4.08 4.83 3.72
N ASP A 121 4.04 4.25 4.91
CA ASP A 121 3.01 4.55 5.90
C ASP A 121 3.43 5.74 6.77
N TYR A 122 3.08 6.94 6.34
CA TYR A 122 3.22 8.13 7.18
C TYR A 122 1.99 8.36 8.05
N HIS A 123 0.83 7.85 7.66
CA HIS A 123 -0.44 8.20 8.28
C HIS A 123 -0.59 7.66 9.71
N THR A 124 -0.03 6.49 10.03
CA THR A 124 -0.15 5.89 11.37
C THR A 124 0.40 6.82 12.44
N LEU A 125 1.61 7.37 12.25
CA LEU A 125 2.20 8.29 13.22
C LEU A 125 1.70 9.73 13.07
N SER A 126 1.09 10.11 11.95
CA SER A 126 0.59 11.47 11.79
C SER A 126 -0.72 11.73 12.51
N ASN A 127 -1.48 10.70 12.81
CA ASN A 127 -2.78 10.82 13.46
C ASN A 127 -2.67 10.90 14.99
N LYS A 128 -1.87 10.02 15.60
CA LYS A 128 -1.73 9.88 17.06
C LYS A 128 -0.41 9.25 17.44
N ASN A 129 -0.08 9.32 18.73
CA ASN A 129 0.99 8.50 19.29
C ASN A 129 0.65 7.03 19.10
N HIS A 130 1.65 6.25 18.75
CA HIS A 130 1.54 4.81 18.51
C HIS A 130 2.72 4.10 19.18
N GLU A 131 2.58 2.78 19.38
CA GLU A 131 3.70 1.96 19.90
C GLU A 131 4.97 2.07 19.03
N TRP A 132 4.82 2.42 17.75
CA TRP A 132 5.93 2.62 16.81
C TRP A 132 6.66 3.96 16.99
N GLY A 133 6.06 4.90 17.70
CA GLY A 133 6.67 6.19 17.95
C GLY A 133 5.69 7.31 18.32
N PRO A 134 6.21 8.50 18.60
CA PRO A 134 5.39 9.67 18.86
C PRO A 134 4.66 10.15 17.60
N LYS A 135 3.59 10.90 17.80
CA LYS A 135 2.90 11.59 16.70
C LYS A 135 3.90 12.48 15.95
N THR A 136 4.01 12.27 14.66
CA THR A 136 4.97 12.96 13.79
C THR A 136 4.33 13.18 12.41
N ILE A 137 4.31 14.41 11.94
CA ILE A 137 3.69 14.72 10.64
C ILE A 137 4.48 14.09 9.48
N PRO A 138 3.86 13.85 8.32
CA PRO A 138 4.49 13.15 7.19
C PRO A 138 5.82 13.75 6.74
N ILE A 139 5.91 15.07 6.64
CA ILE A 139 7.12 15.73 6.17
C ILE A 139 8.30 15.53 7.14
N ASP A 140 8.04 15.55 8.45
CA ASP A 140 9.08 15.29 9.46
C ASP A 140 9.53 13.83 9.44
N GLN A 141 8.61 12.89 9.20
CA GLN A 141 8.95 11.48 9.02
C GLN A 141 9.84 11.30 7.79
N GLU A 142 9.53 11.97 6.68
CA GLU A 142 10.35 11.93 5.48
C GLU A 142 11.72 12.57 5.68
N MET A 143 11.79 13.71 6.37
CA MET A 143 13.07 14.35 6.71
C MET A 143 13.97 13.42 7.55
N LEU A 144 13.37 12.65 8.46
CA LEU A 144 14.11 11.62 9.21
C LEU A 144 14.65 10.51 8.31
N LEU A 145 13.82 10.01 7.38
CA LEU A 145 14.26 9.03 6.39
C LEU A 145 15.41 9.56 5.53
N GLN A 146 15.33 10.78 5.05
CA GLN A 146 16.41 11.42 4.28
C GLN A 146 17.70 11.49 5.11
N LYS A 147 17.62 11.95 6.36
CA LYS A 147 18.79 12.01 7.27
C LYS A 147 19.41 10.64 7.50
N ILE A 148 18.59 9.57 7.62
CA ILE A 148 19.10 8.21 7.75
C ILE A 148 19.79 7.78 6.46
N LYS A 149 19.16 8.03 5.31
CA LYS A 149 19.72 7.74 4.00
C LYS A 149 21.08 8.41 3.80
N ASP A 150 21.16 9.70 4.09
CA ASP A 150 22.37 10.50 3.89
C ASP A 150 23.55 10.06 4.81
N LYS A 151 23.22 9.45 5.95
CA LYS A 151 24.20 8.91 6.91
C LYS A 151 24.45 7.40 6.72
N SER A 152 23.73 6.75 5.84
CA SER A 152 23.89 5.30 5.62
C SER A 152 25.20 5.02 4.91
N ALA A 153 25.83 3.94 5.31
CA ALA A 153 27.02 3.42 4.65
C ALA A 153 26.72 3.10 3.16
N SER A 154 27.75 3.17 2.33
CA SER A 154 27.65 2.71 0.93
C SER A 154 27.24 1.24 0.89
N PHE A 155 26.68 0.80 -0.24
CA PHE A 155 26.19 -0.59 -0.37
C PHE A 155 27.26 -1.63 -0.02
N SER A 156 28.49 -1.40 -0.42
CA SER A 156 29.63 -2.30 -0.18
C SER A 156 30.09 -2.36 1.28
N GLU A 157 29.76 -1.35 2.07
CA GLU A 157 30.14 -1.25 3.49
C GLU A 157 29.06 -1.79 4.43
N ARG A 158 27.88 -2.12 3.89
CA ARG A 158 26.78 -2.65 4.69
C ARG A 158 27.01 -4.10 5.06
N ILE A 159 26.31 -4.52 6.10
CA ILE A 159 26.29 -5.93 6.52
C ILE A 159 25.65 -6.75 5.39
N HIS A 160 26.40 -7.64 4.77
CA HIS A 160 25.94 -8.49 3.66
C HIS A 160 25.00 -9.60 4.14
N LYS A 161 23.91 -9.18 4.75
CA LYS A 161 22.81 -10.05 5.20
C LYS A 161 21.48 -9.35 4.95
N CYS A 162 20.42 -10.10 5.07
CA CYS A 162 19.06 -9.57 5.15
C CYS A 162 18.74 -9.18 6.59
N TYR A 163 18.01 -8.10 6.75
CA TYR A 163 17.36 -7.71 8.00
C TYR A 163 15.86 -8.05 7.93
N ALA A 164 15.34 -8.70 8.95
CA ALA A 164 13.95 -9.07 9.07
C ALA A 164 13.40 -8.61 10.43
N ASN A 165 12.33 -7.85 10.41
CA ASN A 165 11.63 -7.40 11.63
C ASN A 165 10.10 -7.54 11.53
N PHE A 166 9.64 -8.40 10.64
CA PHE A 166 8.22 -8.70 10.55
C PHE A 166 7.73 -9.47 11.80
N GLN A 167 6.48 -9.29 12.14
CA GLN A 167 5.90 -10.02 13.28
C GLN A 167 5.77 -11.51 12.93
N PHE A 168 6.26 -12.37 13.83
CA PHE A 168 6.14 -13.84 13.71
C PHE A 168 4.73 -14.35 14.04
N LEU A 169 3.70 -13.65 13.55
CA LEU A 169 2.32 -14.08 13.69
C LEU A 169 2.04 -15.16 12.65
N THR A 170 2.05 -16.41 13.08
CA THR A 170 1.84 -17.59 12.23
C THR A 170 0.38 -17.99 12.10
N THR A 171 -0.49 -17.44 12.91
CA THR A 171 -1.93 -17.76 12.96
C THR A 171 -2.79 -16.87 12.07
N THR A 172 -2.19 -15.90 11.38
CA THR A 172 -2.89 -15.02 10.46
C THR A 172 -3.00 -15.65 9.07
N ARG A 173 -3.88 -15.13 8.23
CA ARG A 173 -4.02 -15.51 6.81
C ARG A 173 -2.69 -15.58 6.05
N TYR A 174 -1.74 -14.68 6.37
CA TYR A 174 -0.42 -14.59 5.74
C TYR A 174 0.68 -15.24 6.59
N GLY A 175 0.32 -16.01 7.60
CA GLY A 175 1.27 -16.68 8.48
C GLY A 175 2.18 -17.67 7.77
N ASN A 176 1.65 -18.34 6.74
CA ASN A 176 2.41 -19.32 5.95
C ASN A 176 3.62 -18.69 5.24
N ASP A 177 3.47 -17.51 4.64
CA ASP A 177 4.58 -16.82 3.95
C ASP A 177 5.70 -16.49 4.94
N ARG A 178 5.34 -16.10 6.15
CA ARG A 178 6.31 -15.81 7.23
C ARG A 178 7.00 -17.08 7.73
N ILE A 179 6.26 -18.18 7.86
CA ILE A 179 6.80 -19.49 8.21
C ILE A 179 7.77 -19.95 7.12
N SER A 180 7.39 -19.87 5.85
CA SER A 180 8.26 -20.22 4.73
C SER A 180 9.52 -19.38 4.73
N ALA A 181 9.42 -18.07 4.90
CA ALA A 181 10.60 -17.19 4.97
C ALA A 181 11.56 -17.58 6.11
N ILE A 182 11.05 -17.96 7.28
CA ILE A 182 11.87 -18.39 8.43
C ILE A 182 12.53 -19.74 8.17
N ASN A 183 11.82 -20.67 7.55
CA ASN A 183 12.26 -22.06 7.39
C ASN A 183 13.18 -22.25 6.18
N GLU A 184 12.90 -21.54 5.09
CA GLU A 184 13.60 -21.75 3.82
C GLU A 184 14.85 -20.91 3.66
N ILE A 185 14.90 -19.73 4.33
CA ILE A 185 16.06 -18.86 4.22
C ILE A 185 17.09 -19.21 5.29
N SER A 186 18.33 -19.48 4.87
CA SER A 186 19.41 -19.81 5.78
C SER A 186 19.61 -18.74 6.85
N LYS A 187 19.65 -19.15 8.11
CA LYS A 187 19.87 -18.28 9.28
C LYS A 187 21.21 -17.51 9.20
N ASN A 188 22.17 -18.01 8.44
CA ASN A 188 23.42 -17.30 8.21
C ASN A 188 23.27 -16.06 7.33
N LEU A 189 22.21 -16.02 6.52
CA LEU A 189 21.92 -14.93 5.58
C LEU A 189 20.96 -13.89 6.13
N VAL A 190 20.29 -14.18 7.24
CA VAL A 190 19.26 -13.29 7.81
C VAL A 190 19.52 -12.99 9.26
N TYR A 191 19.41 -11.72 9.63
CA TYR A 191 19.26 -11.30 11.01
C TYR A 191 17.77 -11.07 11.28
N TYR A 192 17.21 -11.83 12.19
CA TYR A 192 15.85 -11.65 12.66
C TYR A 192 15.86 -10.79 13.92
N GLU A 193 15.21 -9.62 13.87
CA GLU A 193 15.06 -8.75 15.03
C GLU A 193 14.12 -9.41 16.05
N PRO A 194 14.64 -9.78 17.24
CA PRO A 194 13.83 -10.54 18.19
C PRO A 194 12.80 -9.68 18.94
N ASN A 195 13.01 -8.37 18.93
CA ASN A 195 12.23 -7.45 19.72
C ASN A 195 11.35 -6.57 18.84
N LYS A 196 10.17 -6.19 19.34
CA LYS A 196 9.38 -5.13 18.74
C LYS A 196 10.03 -3.79 19.02
N ILE A 197 10.60 -3.16 18.00
CA ILE A 197 11.30 -1.89 18.11
C ILE A 197 10.48 -0.75 17.47
N LYS A 198 10.79 0.47 17.89
CA LYS A 198 10.17 1.67 17.33
C LYS A 198 10.57 1.88 15.87
N ARG A 199 9.70 2.52 15.09
CA ARG A 199 9.90 2.78 13.66
C ARG A 199 11.25 3.41 13.33
N LEU A 200 11.67 4.42 14.09
CA LEU A 200 12.96 5.06 13.86
C LEU A 200 14.12 4.07 13.97
N ASN A 201 14.11 3.22 14.99
CA ASN A 201 15.14 2.20 15.18
C ASN A 201 15.10 1.13 14.08
N THR A 202 13.89 0.78 13.61
CA THR A 202 13.70 -0.10 12.45
C THR A 202 14.41 0.48 11.22
N TRP A 203 14.16 1.72 10.87
CA TRP A 203 14.77 2.38 9.72
C TRP A 203 16.30 2.45 9.84
N ILE A 204 16.81 2.82 11.03
CA ILE A 204 18.26 2.84 11.30
C ILE A 204 18.86 1.44 11.16
N ASN A 205 18.18 0.41 11.66
CA ASN A 205 18.70 -0.96 11.55
C ASN A 205 18.63 -1.44 10.09
N GLN A 206 17.53 -1.23 9.38
CA GLN A 206 17.40 -1.57 7.96
C GLN A 206 18.52 -0.95 7.11
N SER A 207 18.91 0.30 7.40
CA SER A 207 19.95 0.99 6.64
C SER A 207 21.36 0.41 6.80
N LYS A 208 21.59 -0.42 7.82
CA LYS A 208 22.89 -1.11 8.06
C LYS A 208 23.07 -2.37 7.23
N TYR A 209 22.00 -2.94 6.71
CA TYR A 209 22.01 -4.21 5.98
C TYR A 209 21.86 -3.98 4.48
N THR A 210 22.35 -4.96 3.71
CA THR A 210 22.28 -4.91 2.24
C THR A 210 20.84 -5.11 1.75
N PHE A 211 20.08 -6.00 2.41
CA PHE A 211 18.71 -6.35 2.03
C PHE A 211 17.77 -6.33 3.24
N VAL A 212 16.47 -6.19 2.94
CA VAL A 212 15.38 -6.31 3.91
C VAL A 212 14.42 -7.37 3.43
N ILE A 213 13.96 -8.24 4.33
CA ILE A 213 12.90 -9.22 4.04
C ILE A 213 11.61 -8.74 4.70
N SER A 214 10.55 -8.71 3.90
CA SER A 214 9.19 -8.38 4.32
C SER A 214 8.23 -9.31 3.58
N PRO A 215 7.95 -10.48 4.15
CA PRO A 215 7.00 -11.43 3.58
C PRO A 215 5.56 -11.00 3.80
#